data_2ce119b81ee84e3275ecd38142453d90
#
_entry.id   2ce119b81ee84e3275ecd38142453d90
#
_cell.length_a   1.000
_cell.length_b   1.000
_cell.length_c   1.000
_cell.angle_alpha   90.00
_cell.angle_beta   90.00
_cell.angle_gamma   90.00
#
_symmetry.space_group_name_H-M   'P 1'
#
loop_
_entity.id
_entity.type
_entity.pdbx_description
1 polymer ?
#
loop_
_entity_poly.entity_id
_entity_poly.type
_entity_poly.pdbx_seq_one_letter_code
_entity_poly.pdbx_strand_id
1 'polypeptide(L)'
;MTMLDAFFRIHDFLVEHSSMPIRRLLMDEINWDDRLIAIKGGRGVGKTDFLLSRAKEIEQQWKEARQQEEFTSKKRRKELEEVRPCLYVNLNDFFFTDHSLVEFAGKFVKAGGKYLFIDQIFKYPTWSKELKRCYAKYKDLHIIFCATPVMPIDEENNDLKDIVKTYNLRGFSFREYLNLQTGLRLHSYTLEDIIQHHSSISREICERVQPLKYFKAYLDHGYYPSYLESKSFEAALLKVMNSQLEVDVLMIKQIDVACLHKLRKLLHILMRDAPCALNISSISEEIGLSRATTMNYIKYLKDSRLINLLYMENKNFPMKPTRVYMHNTNVAKMIFTREVSPEDLYETNFYTAIHGSHKVNATDRSAMFVVDGKYYFDVREKASVRDTIRPTAVAELETGRGNQIPLWLLGFLY
;
A
#
# COMPACT_ATOMS: atom_id res chain seq x y z
N MET A 1 -12.36 32.28 -18.06
CA MET A 1 -11.69 31.14 -17.43
C MET A 1 -12.76 30.12 -17.09
N THR A 2 -12.71 28.98 -17.72
CA THR A 2 -13.70 27.90 -17.45
C THR A 2 -13.43 27.24 -16.09
N MET A 3 -14.40 26.53 -15.57
CA MET A 3 -14.23 25.71 -14.36
C MET A 3 -13.07 24.71 -14.52
N LEU A 4 -12.98 24.06 -15.66
CA LEU A 4 -11.92 23.07 -15.94
C LEU A 4 -10.52 23.72 -15.95
N ASP A 5 -10.36 24.96 -16.37
CA ASP A 5 -9.08 25.66 -16.38
C ASP A 5 -8.46 25.77 -14.97
N ALA A 6 -9.31 25.92 -13.95
CA ALA A 6 -8.83 25.95 -12.55
C ALA A 6 -8.27 24.59 -12.13
N PHE A 7 -8.99 23.50 -12.42
CA PHE A 7 -8.55 22.14 -12.10
C PHE A 7 -7.33 21.72 -12.92
N PHE A 8 -7.23 22.11 -14.18
CA PHE A 8 -6.03 21.85 -14.99
C PHE A 8 -4.78 22.58 -14.46
N ARG A 9 -4.90 23.79 -13.94
CA ARG A 9 -3.75 24.47 -13.29
C ARG A 9 -3.26 23.73 -12.05
N ILE A 10 -4.19 23.22 -11.23
CA ILE A 10 -3.84 22.41 -10.06
C ILE A 10 -3.17 21.10 -10.52
N HIS A 11 -3.75 20.44 -11.51
CA HIS A 11 -3.19 19.22 -12.11
C HIS A 11 -1.76 19.45 -12.62
N ASP A 12 -1.54 20.49 -13.43
CA ASP A 12 -0.23 20.83 -14.00
C ASP A 12 0.81 21.06 -12.91
N PHE A 13 0.45 21.87 -11.91
CA PHE A 13 1.32 22.12 -10.77
C PHE A 13 1.70 20.84 -10.04
N LEU A 14 0.73 19.95 -9.75
CA LEU A 14 0.98 18.71 -9.04
C LEU A 14 1.81 17.72 -9.87
N VAL A 15 1.53 17.59 -11.17
CA VAL A 15 2.29 16.69 -12.06
C VAL A 15 3.72 17.18 -12.24
N GLU A 16 3.95 18.50 -12.32
CA GLU A 16 5.28 19.07 -12.43
C GLU A 16 6.11 18.85 -11.16
N HIS A 17 5.49 19.02 -9.99
CA HIS A 17 6.16 18.94 -8.69
C HIS A 17 6.09 17.53 -8.05
N SER A 18 5.34 16.60 -8.64
CA SER A 18 5.34 15.20 -8.20
C SER A 18 6.64 14.54 -8.61
N SER A 19 7.37 14.05 -7.62
CA SER A 19 8.62 13.33 -7.81
C SER A 19 8.55 11.94 -7.20
N MET A 20 7.84 11.01 -7.85
CA MET A 20 8.06 9.60 -7.54
C MET A 20 9.43 9.21 -8.10
N PRO A 21 10.45 9.05 -7.25
CA PRO A 21 11.85 8.89 -7.72
C PRO A 21 12.11 7.51 -8.32
N ILE A 22 11.20 6.57 -8.14
CA ILE A 22 11.27 5.21 -8.69
C ILE A 22 9.95 4.77 -9.31
N ARG A 23 10.03 3.93 -10.32
CA ARG A 23 8.86 3.25 -10.87
C ARG A 23 8.42 2.13 -9.94
N ARG A 24 7.18 2.16 -9.46
CA ARG A 24 6.58 1.12 -8.62
C ARG A 24 6.21 -0.08 -9.49
N LEU A 25 6.48 -1.30 -9.00
CA LEU A 25 6.16 -2.52 -9.73
C LEU A 25 4.68 -2.60 -10.13
N LEU A 26 3.79 -2.19 -9.23
CA LEU A 26 2.35 -2.15 -9.49
C LEU A 26 1.98 -1.37 -10.77
N MET A 27 2.80 -0.40 -11.20
CA MET A 27 2.56 0.36 -12.43
C MET A 27 2.58 -0.53 -13.67
N ASP A 28 3.37 -1.61 -13.63
CA ASP A 28 3.52 -2.58 -14.71
C ASP A 28 2.54 -3.77 -14.59
N GLU A 29 1.95 -3.99 -13.42
CA GLU A 29 0.99 -5.07 -13.15
C GLU A 29 -0.46 -4.69 -13.49
N ILE A 30 -0.78 -3.38 -13.48
CA ILE A 30 -2.13 -2.88 -13.74
C ILE A 30 -2.48 -3.03 -15.23
N ASN A 31 -3.63 -3.64 -15.50
CA ASN A 31 -4.26 -3.54 -16.81
C ASN A 31 -4.93 -2.16 -16.97
N TRP A 32 -4.23 -1.22 -17.61
CA TRP A 32 -4.68 0.15 -17.80
C TRP A 32 -5.81 0.31 -18.83
N ASP A 33 -6.20 -0.77 -19.52
CA ASP A 33 -7.37 -0.79 -20.42
C ASP A 33 -8.69 -0.94 -19.63
N ASP A 34 -8.63 -1.31 -18.37
CA ASP A 34 -9.80 -1.33 -17.49
C ASP A 34 -10.30 0.10 -17.26
N ARG A 35 -11.63 0.28 -17.41
CA ARG A 35 -12.26 1.61 -17.37
C ARG A 35 -12.50 2.17 -15.97
N LEU A 36 -12.51 1.32 -14.96
CA LEU A 36 -12.70 1.72 -13.57
C LEU A 36 -11.71 0.97 -12.68
N ILE A 37 -10.69 1.70 -12.21
CA ILE A 37 -9.58 1.14 -11.44
C ILE A 37 -9.54 1.80 -10.05
N ALA A 38 -9.51 0.97 -9.00
CA ALA A 38 -9.29 1.39 -7.62
C ALA A 38 -7.86 1.08 -7.18
N ILE A 39 -7.10 2.10 -6.81
CA ILE A 39 -5.79 1.96 -6.17
C ILE A 39 -5.98 2.00 -4.65
N LYS A 40 -6.10 0.82 -4.07
CA LYS A 40 -6.33 0.63 -2.63
C LYS A 40 -4.99 0.56 -1.89
N GLY A 41 -4.84 1.30 -0.80
CA GLY A 41 -3.57 1.28 -0.04
C GLY A 41 -3.62 2.08 1.25
N GLY A 42 -2.75 1.74 2.20
CA GLY A 42 -2.61 2.45 3.47
C GLY A 42 -2.30 3.93 3.29
N ARG A 43 -2.43 4.70 4.36
CA ARG A 43 -2.00 6.11 4.34
C ARG A 43 -0.47 6.18 4.28
N GLY A 44 0.05 7.15 3.57
CA GLY A 44 1.49 7.39 3.46
C GLY A 44 2.25 6.47 2.48
N VAL A 45 1.58 5.54 1.78
CA VAL A 45 2.26 4.62 0.83
C VAL A 45 2.51 5.24 -0.57
N GLY A 46 2.13 6.51 -0.79
CA GLY A 46 2.37 7.23 -2.04
C GLY A 46 1.27 7.04 -3.11
N LYS A 47 -0.01 6.89 -2.72
CA LYS A 47 -1.12 6.75 -3.70
C LYS A 47 -1.28 7.97 -4.61
N THR A 48 -1.21 9.17 -4.05
CA THR A 48 -1.32 10.43 -4.80
C THR A 48 -0.22 10.51 -5.86
N ASP A 49 1.04 10.27 -5.46
CA ASP A 49 2.19 10.30 -6.37
C ASP A 49 2.09 9.20 -7.43
N PHE A 50 1.52 8.06 -7.08
CA PHE A 50 1.27 6.96 -8.02
C PHE A 50 0.28 7.39 -9.12
N LEU A 51 -0.83 8.06 -8.77
CA LEU A 51 -1.78 8.60 -9.75
C LEU A 51 -1.14 9.68 -10.63
N LEU A 52 -0.41 10.62 -10.02
CA LEU A 52 0.26 11.71 -10.74
C LEU A 52 1.35 11.20 -11.68
N SER A 53 2.09 10.17 -11.27
CA SER A 53 3.09 9.52 -12.13
C SER A 53 2.45 8.89 -13.36
N ARG A 54 1.30 8.22 -13.21
CA ARG A 54 0.57 7.66 -14.34
C ARG A 54 -0.01 8.74 -15.24
N ALA A 55 -0.55 9.80 -14.68
CA ALA A 55 -1.02 10.96 -15.45
C ALA A 55 0.09 11.56 -16.31
N LYS A 56 1.29 11.73 -15.71
CA LYS A 56 2.48 12.24 -16.41
C LYS A 56 2.91 11.34 -17.57
N GLU A 57 2.90 10.01 -17.38
CA GLU A 57 3.20 9.05 -18.45
C GLU A 57 2.21 9.16 -19.62
N ILE A 58 0.90 9.23 -19.32
CA ILE A 58 -0.14 9.37 -20.35
C ILE A 58 0.01 10.68 -21.10
N GLU A 59 0.26 11.80 -20.42
CA GLU A 59 0.48 13.09 -21.08
C GLU A 59 1.71 13.08 -21.99
N GLN A 60 2.79 12.43 -21.57
CA GLN A 60 3.99 12.29 -22.36
C GLN A 60 3.72 11.45 -23.61
N GLN A 61 3.11 10.27 -23.46
CA GLN A 61 2.72 9.41 -24.58
C GLN A 61 1.79 10.13 -25.56
N TRP A 62 0.85 10.93 -25.03
CA TRP A 62 -0.05 11.73 -25.86
C TRP A 62 0.67 12.82 -26.65
N LYS A 63 1.65 13.50 -26.06
CA LYS A 63 2.48 14.49 -26.73
C LYS A 63 3.35 13.85 -27.84
N GLU A 64 3.96 12.70 -27.54
CA GLU A 64 4.80 11.96 -28.51
C GLU A 64 3.97 11.44 -29.70
N ALA A 65 2.81 10.83 -29.46
CA ALA A 65 1.92 10.37 -30.52
C ALA A 65 1.48 11.50 -31.47
N ARG A 66 1.23 12.69 -30.92
CA ARG A 66 0.86 13.88 -31.72
C ARG A 66 2.00 14.45 -32.54
N GLN A 67 3.23 14.35 -32.09
CA GLN A 67 4.39 14.81 -32.88
C GLN A 67 4.61 13.94 -34.11
N GLN A 68 4.14 12.67 -34.07
CA GLN A 68 4.26 11.72 -35.18
C GLN A 68 3.11 11.81 -36.20
N GLU A 69 1.97 12.46 -35.84
CA GLU A 69 0.86 12.64 -36.76
C GLU A 69 1.15 13.75 -37.77
N GLU A 70 1.14 13.44 -39.08
CA GLU A 70 1.14 14.44 -40.15
C GLU A 70 -0.21 15.16 -40.23
N PHE A 71 -0.28 16.38 -39.74
CA PHE A 71 -1.53 17.16 -39.76
C PHE A 71 -1.77 17.82 -41.12
N THR A 72 -2.88 17.46 -41.73
CA THR A 72 -3.31 18.01 -43.04
C THR A 72 -3.81 19.44 -42.97
N SER A 73 -4.07 20.02 -41.77
CA SER A 73 -4.46 21.43 -41.64
C SER A 73 -4.03 22.03 -40.28
N LYS A 74 -3.62 23.30 -40.32
CA LYS A 74 -3.25 24.11 -39.12
C LYS A 74 -4.39 24.23 -38.10
N LYS A 75 -5.66 24.29 -38.59
CA LYS A 75 -6.85 24.41 -37.73
C LYS A 75 -7.05 23.15 -36.89
N ARG A 76 -6.96 21.97 -37.51
CA ARG A 76 -7.09 20.65 -36.82
C ARG A 76 -5.97 20.43 -35.81
N ARG A 77 -4.74 20.86 -36.14
CA ARG A 77 -3.62 20.84 -35.24
C ARG A 77 -3.87 21.68 -33.99
N LYS A 78 -4.37 22.92 -34.13
CA LYS A 78 -4.68 23.81 -33.01
C LYS A 78 -5.82 23.27 -32.13
N GLU A 79 -6.92 22.73 -32.72
CA GLU A 79 -8.02 22.15 -32.01
C GLU A 79 -7.59 20.91 -31.18
N LEU A 80 -6.66 20.13 -31.72
CA LEU A 80 -6.08 18.99 -31.02
C LEU A 80 -5.05 19.39 -29.96
N GLU A 81 -4.30 20.47 -30.14
CA GLU A 81 -3.37 21.00 -29.12
C GLU A 81 -4.07 21.48 -27.84
N GLU A 82 -5.35 21.84 -27.91
CA GLU A 82 -6.18 22.25 -26.78
C GLU A 82 -6.78 21.07 -25.99
N VAL A 83 -6.80 19.84 -26.55
CA VAL A 83 -7.36 18.66 -25.86
C VAL A 83 -6.38 18.11 -24.82
N ARG A 84 -6.85 18.01 -23.59
CA ARG A 84 -6.13 17.46 -22.43
C ARG A 84 -6.62 16.05 -22.14
N PRO A 85 -5.79 14.99 -22.31
CA PRO A 85 -6.24 13.61 -22.18
C PRO A 85 -6.52 13.19 -20.73
N CYS A 86 -5.82 13.77 -19.75
CA CYS A 86 -5.94 13.44 -18.34
C CYS A 86 -6.23 14.66 -17.47
N LEU A 87 -6.89 14.38 -16.35
CA LEU A 87 -7.14 15.35 -15.29
C LEU A 87 -7.09 14.64 -13.93
N TYR A 88 -6.31 15.20 -13.00
CA TYR A 88 -6.31 14.82 -11.59
C TYR A 88 -7.23 15.76 -10.81
N VAL A 89 -8.07 15.20 -9.95
CA VAL A 89 -8.96 15.93 -9.05
C VAL A 89 -8.94 15.33 -7.64
N ASN A 90 -9.07 16.22 -6.65
CA ASN A 90 -9.18 15.83 -5.24
C ASN A 90 -10.61 16.11 -4.77
N LEU A 91 -11.36 15.08 -4.35
CA LEU A 91 -12.75 15.25 -3.91
C LEU A 91 -12.88 15.86 -2.51
N ASN A 92 -11.79 16.25 -1.88
CA ASN A 92 -11.82 17.12 -0.68
C ASN A 92 -11.92 18.62 -1.05
N ASP A 93 -11.92 18.96 -2.34
CA ASP A 93 -12.14 20.33 -2.81
C ASP A 93 -13.62 20.75 -2.55
N PHE A 94 -13.81 21.96 -2.03
CA PHE A 94 -15.14 22.51 -1.73
C PHE A 94 -16.06 22.59 -2.95
N PHE A 95 -15.51 22.63 -4.17
CA PHE A 95 -16.28 22.54 -5.41
C PHE A 95 -17.24 21.35 -5.42
N PHE A 96 -16.81 20.19 -4.92
CA PHE A 96 -17.61 18.97 -4.89
C PHE A 96 -18.65 18.92 -3.77
N THR A 97 -18.77 19.97 -2.97
CA THR A 97 -19.87 20.10 -1.99
C THR A 97 -21.21 20.35 -2.72
N ASP A 98 -21.19 21.17 -3.78
CA ASP A 98 -22.40 21.61 -4.50
C ASP A 98 -22.48 21.04 -5.93
N HIS A 99 -21.43 20.36 -6.41
CA HIS A 99 -21.36 19.86 -7.78
C HIS A 99 -21.18 18.34 -7.83
N SER A 100 -21.99 17.69 -8.70
CA SER A 100 -21.90 16.25 -8.86
C SER A 100 -20.67 15.81 -9.66
N LEU A 101 -20.10 14.70 -9.26
CA LEU A 101 -18.97 14.07 -9.98
C LEU A 101 -19.38 13.68 -11.41
N VAL A 102 -20.64 13.25 -11.61
CA VAL A 102 -21.15 12.88 -12.94
C VAL A 102 -21.18 14.08 -13.89
N GLU A 103 -21.63 15.25 -13.40
CA GLU A 103 -21.65 16.47 -14.22
C GLU A 103 -20.24 16.97 -14.51
N PHE A 104 -19.34 16.91 -13.52
CA PHE A 104 -17.94 17.25 -13.69
C PHE A 104 -17.27 16.37 -14.76
N ALA A 105 -17.40 15.04 -14.62
CA ALA A 105 -16.89 14.07 -15.60
C ALA A 105 -17.46 14.33 -17.01
N GLY A 106 -18.76 14.71 -17.11
CA GLY A 106 -19.37 15.04 -18.37
C GLY A 106 -18.79 16.28 -19.06
N LYS A 107 -18.43 17.33 -18.29
CA LYS A 107 -17.74 18.50 -18.82
C LYS A 107 -16.33 18.15 -19.30
N PHE A 108 -15.62 17.30 -18.53
CA PHE A 108 -14.28 16.83 -18.89
C PHE A 108 -14.30 16.00 -20.19
N VAL A 109 -15.22 15.06 -20.32
CA VAL A 109 -15.39 14.23 -21.55
C VAL A 109 -15.74 15.11 -22.75
N LYS A 110 -16.63 16.11 -22.60
CA LYS A 110 -16.97 17.05 -23.66
C LYS A 110 -15.78 17.90 -24.13
N ALA A 111 -14.81 18.16 -23.24
CA ALA A 111 -13.55 18.82 -23.56
C ALA A 111 -12.50 17.86 -24.17
N GLY A 112 -12.85 16.60 -24.46
CA GLY A 112 -11.97 15.59 -25.05
C GLY A 112 -11.14 14.79 -24.05
N GLY A 113 -11.41 14.92 -22.74
CA GLY A 113 -10.74 14.16 -21.70
C GLY A 113 -11.06 12.68 -21.72
N LYS A 114 -10.07 11.83 -21.43
CA LYS A 114 -10.17 10.37 -21.46
C LYS A 114 -9.84 9.69 -20.11
N TYR A 115 -8.94 10.27 -19.33
CA TYR A 115 -8.46 9.66 -18.06
C TYR A 115 -8.71 10.63 -16.91
N LEU A 116 -9.59 10.24 -16.00
CA LEU A 116 -9.91 11.02 -14.79
C LEU A 116 -9.30 10.33 -13.57
N PHE A 117 -8.32 11.00 -12.95
CA PHE A 117 -7.66 10.55 -11.73
C PHE A 117 -8.31 11.21 -10.52
N ILE A 118 -8.82 10.41 -9.58
CA ILE A 118 -9.60 10.89 -8.45
C ILE A 118 -8.91 10.52 -7.13
N ASP A 119 -8.58 11.53 -6.33
CA ASP A 119 -8.03 11.33 -4.99
C ASP A 119 -9.06 11.68 -3.90
N GLN A 120 -8.82 11.20 -2.66
CA GLN A 120 -9.65 11.45 -1.48
C GLN A 120 -11.14 11.09 -1.67
N ILE A 121 -11.44 10.07 -2.47
CA ILE A 121 -12.81 9.72 -2.87
C ILE A 121 -13.75 9.46 -1.67
N PHE A 122 -13.24 9.00 -0.55
CA PHE A 122 -14.00 8.75 0.68
C PHE A 122 -14.61 10.03 1.30
N LYS A 123 -14.14 11.20 0.87
CA LYS A 123 -14.70 12.51 1.27
C LYS A 123 -16.04 12.83 0.58
N TYR A 124 -16.35 12.11 -0.50
CA TYR A 124 -17.57 12.32 -1.27
C TYR A 124 -18.64 11.26 -0.89
N PRO A 125 -19.72 11.61 -0.19
CA PRO A 125 -20.63 10.63 0.43
C PRO A 125 -21.27 9.63 -0.54
N THR A 126 -21.60 10.06 -1.76
CA THR A 126 -22.26 9.23 -2.79
C THR A 126 -21.32 8.66 -3.83
N TRP A 127 -20.02 8.56 -3.51
CA TRP A 127 -18.94 8.22 -4.44
C TRP A 127 -19.20 6.95 -5.26
N SER A 128 -19.66 5.86 -4.65
CA SER A 128 -19.87 4.58 -5.33
C SER A 128 -20.97 4.67 -6.39
N LYS A 129 -22.09 5.30 -6.03
CA LYS A 129 -23.23 5.51 -6.94
C LYS A 129 -22.85 6.42 -8.11
N GLU A 130 -22.11 7.47 -7.86
CA GLU A 130 -21.68 8.41 -8.90
C GLU A 130 -20.62 7.81 -9.83
N LEU A 131 -19.66 7.03 -9.30
CA LEU A 131 -18.72 6.29 -10.13
C LEU A 131 -19.45 5.29 -11.06
N LYS A 132 -20.44 4.56 -10.52
CA LYS A 132 -21.30 3.67 -11.32
C LYS A 132 -22.01 4.42 -12.44
N ARG A 133 -22.57 5.60 -12.14
CA ARG A 133 -23.23 6.46 -13.14
C ARG A 133 -22.23 6.96 -14.19
N CYS A 134 -21.05 7.41 -13.79
CA CYS A 134 -19.98 7.81 -14.73
C CYS A 134 -19.61 6.64 -15.66
N TYR A 135 -19.36 5.47 -15.09
CA TYR A 135 -19.03 4.25 -15.85
C TYR A 135 -20.10 3.87 -16.85
N ALA A 136 -21.38 3.97 -16.48
CA ALA A 136 -22.51 3.66 -17.35
C ALA A 136 -22.69 4.70 -18.48
N LYS A 137 -22.50 5.99 -18.15
CA LYS A 137 -22.82 7.13 -19.05
C LYS A 137 -21.70 7.45 -20.02
N TYR A 138 -20.44 7.39 -19.59
CA TYR A 138 -19.27 7.83 -20.37
C TYR A 138 -18.41 6.62 -20.75
N LYS A 139 -18.71 6.02 -21.94
CA LYS A 139 -18.13 4.72 -22.34
C LYS A 139 -16.63 4.77 -22.63
N ASP A 140 -16.09 5.91 -23.03
CA ASP A 140 -14.67 6.10 -23.37
C ASP A 140 -13.87 6.72 -22.21
N LEU A 141 -14.51 6.95 -21.06
CA LEU A 141 -13.85 7.51 -19.88
C LEU A 141 -13.24 6.40 -19.03
N HIS A 142 -11.95 6.52 -18.76
CA HIS A 142 -11.22 5.73 -17.79
C HIS A 142 -11.15 6.51 -16.48
N ILE A 143 -11.56 5.90 -15.38
CA ILE A 143 -11.54 6.49 -14.05
C ILE A 143 -10.60 5.68 -13.17
N ILE A 144 -9.58 6.33 -12.64
CA ILE A 144 -8.61 5.73 -11.72
C ILE A 144 -8.73 6.48 -10.38
N PHE A 145 -9.04 5.79 -9.30
CA PHE A 145 -9.25 6.46 -8.02
C PHE A 145 -8.48 5.83 -6.86
N CYS A 146 -8.06 6.68 -5.91
CA CYS A 146 -7.44 6.24 -4.66
C CYS A 146 -8.49 5.84 -3.64
N ALA A 147 -8.26 4.69 -3.00
CA ALA A 147 -9.08 4.18 -1.91
C ALA A 147 -8.25 3.83 -0.68
N THR A 148 -8.86 3.95 0.50
CA THR A 148 -8.27 3.44 1.74
C THR A 148 -8.58 1.96 1.92
N PRO A 149 -7.78 1.19 2.69
CA PRO A 149 -7.99 -0.24 2.85
C PRO A 149 -9.34 -0.61 3.47
N VAL A 150 -9.91 0.29 4.28
CA VAL A 150 -11.18 0.06 4.99
C VAL A 150 -12.43 0.32 4.16
N MET A 151 -12.28 0.90 2.96
CA MET A 151 -13.42 1.16 2.07
C MET A 151 -13.98 -0.18 1.55
N PRO A 152 -15.32 -0.35 1.56
CA PRO A 152 -15.99 -1.59 1.18
C PRO A 152 -16.16 -1.73 -0.34
N ILE A 153 -15.07 -1.59 -1.11
CA ILE A 153 -15.13 -1.61 -2.59
C ILE A 153 -15.46 -3.01 -3.11
N ASP A 154 -14.89 -4.04 -2.47
CA ASP A 154 -14.97 -5.43 -2.89
C ASP A 154 -16.11 -6.20 -2.16
N GLU A 155 -16.93 -5.51 -1.37
CA GLU A 155 -18.05 -6.12 -0.62
C GLU A 155 -19.25 -6.38 -1.53
N GLU A 156 -20.03 -7.43 -1.21
CA GLU A 156 -21.15 -7.91 -2.04
C GLU A 156 -22.24 -6.87 -2.32
N ASN A 157 -22.45 -5.96 -1.39
CA ASN A 157 -23.45 -4.90 -1.49
C ASN A 157 -22.92 -3.60 -2.12
N ASN A 158 -21.68 -3.60 -2.64
CA ASN A 158 -21.13 -2.40 -3.26
C ASN A 158 -21.59 -2.26 -4.71
N ASP A 159 -22.01 -1.06 -5.08
CA ASP A 159 -22.44 -0.69 -6.43
C ASP A 159 -21.37 -0.95 -7.52
N LEU A 160 -20.11 -1.11 -7.15
CA LEU A 160 -18.97 -1.21 -8.06
C LEU A 160 -18.39 -2.61 -8.19
N LYS A 161 -18.85 -3.59 -7.38
CA LYS A 161 -18.25 -4.93 -7.27
C LYS A 161 -17.92 -5.58 -8.62
N ASP A 162 -18.84 -5.49 -9.58
CA ASP A 162 -18.69 -6.19 -10.86
C ASP A 162 -17.99 -5.36 -11.95
N ILE A 163 -17.73 -4.09 -11.71
CA ILE A 163 -17.20 -3.15 -12.71
C ILE A 163 -15.85 -2.53 -12.34
N VAL A 164 -15.45 -2.59 -11.08
CA VAL A 164 -14.17 -2.05 -10.60
C VAL A 164 -13.09 -3.14 -10.59
N LYS A 165 -11.89 -2.76 -11.00
CA LYS A 165 -10.68 -3.56 -10.78
C LYS A 165 -9.87 -2.95 -9.65
N THR A 166 -9.64 -3.72 -8.60
CA THR A 166 -8.96 -3.24 -7.39
C THR A 166 -7.55 -3.75 -7.34
N TYR A 167 -6.59 -2.83 -7.20
CA TYR A 167 -5.18 -3.13 -7.03
C TYR A 167 -4.68 -2.57 -5.71
N ASN A 168 -3.77 -3.30 -5.04
CA ASN A 168 -3.25 -2.94 -3.72
C ASN A 168 -1.86 -2.32 -3.84
N LEU A 169 -1.75 -1.00 -3.61
CA LEU A 169 -0.49 -0.30 -3.47
C LEU A 169 0.02 -0.46 -2.03
N ARG A 170 1.19 -1.05 -1.87
CA ARG A 170 1.89 -1.24 -0.59
C ARG A 170 2.91 -0.12 -0.37
N GLY A 171 3.53 -0.06 0.79
CA GLY A 171 4.73 0.75 0.99
C GLY A 171 5.89 0.25 0.13
N PHE A 172 7.04 0.90 0.18
CA PHE A 172 8.21 0.43 -0.55
C PHE A 172 8.60 -0.98 -0.08
N SER A 173 8.86 -1.86 -1.03
CA SER A 173 9.61 -3.10 -0.77
C SER A 173 11.07 -2.76 -0.50
N PHE A 174 11.83 -3.70 0.06
CA PHE A 174 13.27 -3.48 0.21
C PHE A 174 13.97 -3.32 -1.14
N ARG A 175 13.51 -4.04 -2.17
CA ARG A 175 14.00 -3.85 -3.54
C ARG A 175 13.77 -2.43 -4.06
N GLU A 176 12.55 -1.90 -3.90
CA GLU A 176 12.20 -0.54 -4.30
C GLU A 176 13.02 0.50 -3.53
N TYR A 177 13.17 0.30 -2.22
CA TYR A 177 14.02 1.13 -1.37
C TYR A 177 15.49 1.09 -1.81
N LEU A 178 16.01 -0.10 -2.13
CA LEU A 178 17.38 -0.26 -2.58
C LEU A 178 17.62 0.40 -3.94
N ASN A 179 16.69 0.23 -4.90
CA ASN A 179 16.72 0.91 -6.19
C ASN A 179 16.73 2.44 -6.01
N LEU A 180 15.94 2.95 -5.08
CA LEU A 180 15.89 4.37 -4.74
C LEU A 180 17.24 4.89 -4.20
N GLN A 181 17.84 4.16 -3.26
CA GLN A 181 19.07 4.57 -2.60
C GLN A 181 20.31 4.48 -3.49
N THR A 182 20.29 3.57 -4.48
CA THR A 182 21.46 3.26 -5.29
C THR A 182 21.34 3.70 -6.75
N GLY A 183 20.14 4.06 -7.21
CA GLY A 183 19.86 4.32 -8.62
C GLY A 183 19.87 3.05 -9.51
N LEU A 184 20.00 1.86 -8.91
CA LEU A 184 19.95 0.58 -9.62
C LEU A 184 18.52 0.26 -10.07
N ARG A 185 18.40 -0.69 -11.00
CA ARG A 185 17.14 -1.29 -11.46
C ARG A 185 17.19 -2.79 -11.20
N LEU A 186 17.01 -3.17 -9.94
CA LEU A 186 16.94 -4.56 -9.52
C LEU A 186 15.54 -5.12 -9.79
N HIS A 187 15.48 -6.38 -10.25
CA HIS A 187 14.22 -7.06 -10.59
C HIS A 187 13.55 -7.67 -9.35
N SER A 188 12.25 -7.92 -9.44
CA SER A 188 11.51 -8.76 -8.51
C SER A 188 11.68 -10.23 -8.87
N TYR A 189 11.49 -11.12 -7.89
CA TYR A 189 11.55 -12.57 -8.05
C TYR A 189 10.28 -13.19 -7.44
N THR A 190 9.87 -14.35 -7.95
CA THR A 190 8.80 -15.12 -7.30
C THR A 190 9.30 -15.77 -6.01
N LEU A 191 8.39 -16.12 -5.11
CA LEU A 191 8.76 -16.83 -3.89
C LEU A 191 9.45 -18.18 -4.21
N GLU A 192 9.00 -18.85 -5.25
CA GLU A 192 9.58 -20.12 -5.69
C GLU A 192 11.02 -19.95 -6.20
N ASP A 193 11.28 -18.90 -7.00
CA ASP A 193 12.65 -18.56 -7.43
C ASP A 193 13.55 -18.28 -6.23
N ILE A 194 13.07 -17.51 -5.26
CA ILE A 194 13.84 -17.20 -4.05
C ILE A 194 14.15 -18.48 -3.28
N ILE A 195 13.16 -19.36 -3.06
CA ILE A 195 13.38 -20.60 -2.31
C ILE A 195 14.40 -21.53 -3.03
N GLN A 196 14.30 -21.63 -4.35
CA GLN A 196 15.13 -22.56 -5.13
C GLN A 196 16.51 -21.99 -5.48
N HIS A 197 16.60 -20.68 -5.71
CA HIS A 197 17.77 -20.04 -6.31
C HIS A 197 18.38 -18.90 -5.48
N HIS A 198 17.97 -18.74 -4.19
CA HIS A 198 18.45 -17.64 -3.33
C HIS A 198 19.98 -17.48 -3.30
N SER A 199 20.73 -18.59 -3.38
CA SER A 199 22.21 -18.54 -3.35
C SER A 199 22.80 -17.84 -4.57
N SER A 200 22.28 -18.11 -5.77
CA SER A 200 22.72 -17.44 -7.01
C SER A 200 22.18 -16.02 -7.09
N ILE A 201 20.89 -15.82 -6.80
CA ILE A 201 20.26 -14.50 -6.84
C ILE A 201 20.93 -13.54 -5.85
N SER A 202 21.15 -13.97 -4.61
CA SER A 202 21.78 -13.09 -3.63
C SER A 202 23.22 -12.74 -3.98
N ARG A 203 23.96 -13.68 -4.56
CA ARG A 203 25.32 -13.42 -5.03
C ARG A 203 25.34 -12.39 -6.16
N GLU A 204 24.49 -12.55 -7.17
CA GLU A 204 24.36 -11.60 -8.29
C GLU A 204 24.03 -10.18 -7.79
N ILE A 205 23.10 -10.07 -6.83
CA ILE A 205 22.75 -8.78 -6.24
C ILE A 205 23.94 -8.20 -5.46
N CYS A 206 24.65 -9.03 -4.67
CA CYS A 206 25.79 -8.61 -3.86
C CYS A 206 26.99 -8.17 -4.69
N GLU A 207 27.14 -8.64 -5.94
CA GLU A 207 28.14 -8.11 -6.89
C GLU A 207 27.88 -6.65 -7.29
N ARG A 208 26.64 -6.18 -7.20
CA ARG A 208 26.20 -4.83 -7.60
C ARG A 208 26.03 -3.88 -6.42
N VAL A 209 25.66 -4.39 -5.26
CA VAL A 209 25.35 -3.61 -4.06
C VAL A 209 25.53 -4.47 -2.81
N GLN A 210 25.78 -3.85 -1.65
CA GLN A 210 25.81 -4.51 -0.35
C GLN A 210 24.46 -4.35 0.36
N PRO A 211 23.51 -5.31 0.25
CA PRO A 211 22.14 -5.12 0.73
C PRO A 211 22.06 -4.88 2.24
N LEU A 212 22.86 -5.57 3.05
CA LEU A 212 22.84 -5.44 4.52
C LEU A 212 23.19 -4.02 4.99
N LYS A 213 24.00 -3.27 4.23
CA LYS A 213 24.30 -1.86 4.53
C LYS A 213 23.03 -0.98 4.55
N TYR A 214 22.05 -1.29 3.74
CA TYR A 214 20.80 -0.54 3.60
C TYR A 214 19.64 -1.15 4.39
N PHE A 215 19.72 -2.45 4.72
CA PHE A 215 18.60 -3.19 5.28
C PHE A 215 18.18 -2.66 6.65
N LYS A 216 19.13 -2.30 7.51
CA LYS A 216 18.83 -1.70 8.82
C LYS A 216 18.05 -0.39 8.67
N ALA A 217 18.50 0.50 7.80
CA ALA A 217 17.83 1.77 7.53
C ALA A 217 16.43 1.56 6.94
N TYR A 218 16.24 0.55 6.09
CA TYR A 218 14.91 0.17 5.60
C TYR A 218 13.98 -0.28 6.74
N LEU A 219 14.45 -1.13 7.66
CA LEU A 219 13.67 -1.53 8.83
C LEU A 219 13.30 -0.35 9.73
N ASP A 220 14.10 0.72 9.75
CA ASP A 220 13.85 1.91 10.55
C ASP A 220 12.81 2.85 9.91
N HIS A 221 12.88 3.10 8.61
CA HIS A 221 12.03 4.11 7.95
C HIS A 221 11.67 3.81 6.48
N GLY A 222 12.23 2.76 5.87
CA GLY A 222 12.20 2.57 4.42
C GLY A 222 10.85 2.13 3.83
N TYR A 223 9.88 1.75 4.64
CA TYR A 223 8.57 1.30 4.13
C TYR A 223 7.70 2.45 3.59
N TYR A 224 7.79 3.66 4.19
CA TYR A 224 6.96 4.80 3.81
C TYR A 224 7.72 5.80 2.94
N PRO A 225 7.24 6.12 1.71
CA PRO A 225 7.86 7.15 0.85
C PRO A 225 8.06 8.51 1.52
N SER A 226 7.20 8.86 2.48
CA SER A 226 7.25 10.14 3.20
C SER A 226 8.55 10.40 3.97
N TYR A 227 9.42 9.39 4.18
CA TYR A 227 10.74 9.61 4.77
C TYR A 227 11.65 10.48 3.89
N LEU A 228 11.38 10.54 2.57
CA LEU A 228 12.14 11.35 1.62
C LEU A 228 11.88 12.85 1.78
N GLU A 229 10.71 13.22 2.25
CA GLU A 229 10.22 14.60 2.25
C GLU A 229 10.18 15.22 3.65
N SER A 230 10.16 14.40 4.68
CA SER A 230 9.93 14.85 6.05
C SER A 230 11.22 15.16 6.79
N LYS A 231 11.28 16.33 7.44
CA LYS A 231 12.36 16.69 8.39
C LYS A 231 12.38 15.79 9.64
N SER A 232 11.24 15.22 10.01
CA SER A 232 11.09 14.23 11.07
C SER A 232 10.15 13.13 10.57
N PHE A 233 10.71 11.97 10.32
CA PHE A 233 9.96 10.77 9.88
C PHE A 233 8.97 10.33 10.94
N GLU A 234 9.36 10.33 12.21
CA GLU A 234 8.52 9.92 13.34
C GLU A 234 7.28 10.80 13.45
N ALA A 235 7.43 12.12 13.32
CA ALA A 235 6.29 13.05 13.35
C ALA A 235 5.35 12.82 12.16
N ALA A 236 5.89 12.57 10.97
CA ALA A 236 5.09 12.26 9.78
C ALA A 236 4.35 10.93 9.95
N LEU A 237 5.01 9.88 10.44
CA LEU A 237 4.40 8.58 10.67
C LEU A 237 3.34 8.64 11.78
N LEU A 238 3.57 9.38 12.86
CA LEU A 238 2.58 9.60 13.91
C LEU A 238 1.31 10.27 13.34
N LYS A 239 1.46 11.26 12.45
CA LYS A 239 0.33 11.89 11.76
C LYS A 239 -0.42 10.89 10.89
N VAL A 240 0.29 10.01 10.18
CA VAL A 240 -0.31 8.92 9.39
C VAL A 240 -1.12 7.99 10.29
N MET A 241 -0.55 7.51 11.39
CA MET A 241 -1.23 6.60 12.34
C MET A 241 -2.47 7.24 12.96
N ASN A 242 -2.40 8.51 13.39
CA ASN A 242 -3.56 9.23 13.90
C ASN A 242 -4.66 9.37 12.83
N SER A 243 -4.29 9.69 11.59
CA SER A 243 -5.25 9.76 10.48
C SER A 243 -5.88 8.40 10.15
N GLN A 244 -5.17 7.29 10.33
CA GLN A 244 -5.73 5.95 10.19
C GLN A 244 -6.79 5.68 11.27
N LEU A 245 -6.54 6.09 12.52
CA LEU A 245 -7.52 5.93 13.61
C LEU A 245 -8.75 6.85 13.41
N GLU A 246 -8.52 8.14 13.15
CA GLU A 246 -9.57 9.16 13.14
C GLU A 246 -10.43 9.10 11.86
N VAL A 247 -9.80 8.87 10.71
CA VAL A 247 -10.52 8.86 9.44
C VAL A 247 -10.85 7.43 9.02
N ASP A 248 -9.86 6.54 8.93
CA ASP A 248 -10.11 5.22 8.37
C ASP A 248 -10.93 4.35 9.34
N VAL A 249 -10.64 4.40 10.65
CA VAL A 249 -11.39 3.61 11.62
C VAL A 249 -12.67 4.34 12.06
N LEU A 250 -12.58 5.55 12.61
CA LEU A 250 -13.78 6.19 13.15
C LEU A 250 -14.75 6.66 12.06
N MET A 251 -14.28 7.52 11.14
CA MET A 251 -15.20 8.16 10.18
C MET A 251 -15.73 7.16 9.15
N ILE A 252 -14.88 6.34 8.52
CA ILE A 252 -15.32 5.44 7.45
C ILE A 252 -16.12 4.25 8.01
N LYS A 253 -15.75 3.71 9.20
CA LYS A 253 -16.52 2.64 9.86
C LYS A 253 -17.67 3.18 10.72
N GLN A 254 -17.91 4.50 10.75
CA GLN A 254 -18.99 5.17 11.48
C GLN A 254 -19.01 4.80 12.98
N ILE A 255 -17.84 4.87 13.62
CA ILE A 255 -17.68 4.60 15.05
C ILE A 255 -17.71 5.93 15.79
N ASP A 256 -18.34 5.95 16.97
CA ASP A 256 -18.40 7.14 17.83
C ASP A 256 -17.01 7.67 18.18
N VAL A 257 -16.80 8.96 18.01
CA VAL A 257 -15.55 9.66 18.34
C VAL A 257 -15.16 9.47 19.82
N ALA A 258 -16.11 9.31 20.72
CA ALA A 258 -15.86 8.97 22.12
C ALA A 258 -15.04 7.67 22.30
N CYS A 259 -15.01 6.80 21.30
CA CYS A 259 -14.22 5.57 21.31
C CYS A 259 -12.74 5.77 20.94
N LEU A 260 -12.33 6.94 20.44
CA LEU A 260 -10.98 7.20 19.96
C LEU A 260 -9.92 6.91 21.02
N HIS A 261 -10.13 7.32 22.27
CA HIS A 261 -9.19 7.09 23.36
C HIS A 261 -9.00 5.58 23.65
N LYS A 262 -10.07 4.79 23.54
CA LYS A 262 -10.02 3.34 23.72
C LYS A 262 -9.29 2.64 22.58
N LEU A 263 -9.48 3.10 21.33
CA LEU A 263 -8.73 2.63 20.18
C LEU A 263 -7.24 2.95 20.29
N ARG A 264 -6.90 4.17 20.72
CA ARG A 264 -5.51 4.57 20.98
C ARG A 264 -4.87 3.74 22.08
N LYS A 265 -5.60 3.50 23.20
CA LYS A 265 -5.14 2.64 24.29
C LYS A 265 -4.91 1.21 23.82
N LEU A 266 -5.86 0.65 23.05
CA LEU A 266 -5.71 -0.68 22.44
C LEU A 266 -4.48 -0.75 21.53
N LEU A 267 -4.32 0.21 20.62
CA LEU A 267 -3.15 0.25 19.74
C LEU A 267 -1.85 0.33 20.54
N HIS A 268 -1.80 1.16 21.59
CA HIS A 268 -0.63 1.28 22.47
C HIS A 268 -0.28 -0.06 23.14
N ILE A 269 -1.29 -0.79 23.67
CA ILE A 269 -1.08 -2.13 24.27
C ILE A 269 -0.49 -3.09 23.22
N LEU A 270 -1.07 -3.09 22.01
CA LEU A 270 -0.58 -3.96 20.94
C LEU A 270 0.84 -3.59 20.49
N MET A 271 1.17 -2.30 20.40
CA MET A 271 2.53 -1.84 20.09
C MET A 271 3.54 -2.25 21.17
N ARG A 272 3.12 -2.17 22.44
CA ARG A 272 3.97 -2.55 23.60
C ARG A 272 4.34 -4.02 23.55
N ASP A 273 3.37 -4.89 23.18
CA ASP A 273 3.50 -6.33 23.37
C ASP A 273 3.80 -7.11 22.06
N ALA A 274 3.52 -6.54 20.88
CA ALA A 274 3.74 -7.24 19.60
C ALA A 274 5.23 -7.40 19.25
N PRO A 275 5.60 -8.54 18.64
CA PRO A 275 4.78 -9.69 18.23
C PRO A 275 4.38 -10.58 19.41
N CYS A 276 3.10 -10.79 19.64
CA CYS A 276 2.64 -11.60 20.78
C CYS A 276 1.36 -12.38 20.50
N ALA A 277 1.09 -13.37 21.35
CA ALA A 277 -0.21 -14.01 21.42
C ALA A 277 -1.18 -13.12 22.20
N LEU A 278 -2.37 -12.86 21.65
CA LEU A 278 -3.35 -11.99 22.31
C LEU A 278 -4.04 -12.64 23.50
N ASN A 279 -4.08 -11.96 24.63
CA ASN A 279 -5.00 -12.28 25.71
C ASN A 279 -6.21 -11.33 25.66
N ILE A 280 -7.24 -11.69 24.90
CA ILE A 280 -8.41 -10.83 24.67
C ILE A 280 -9.13 -10.48 25.98
N SER A 281 -9.15 -11.37 26.96
CA SER A 281 -9.80 -11.10 28.26
C SER A 281 -9.10 -9.98 29.01
N SER A 282 -7.78 -10.11 29.18
CA SER A 282 -6.97 -9.10 29.87
C SER A 282 -7.00 -7.75 29.14
N ILE A 283 -6.87 -7.77 27.81
CA ILE A 283 -6.96 -6.54 27.00
C ILE A 283 -8.32 -5.88 27.16
N SER A 284 -9.42 -6.66 27.10
CA SER A 284 -10.79 -6.16 27.24
C SER A 284 -11.03 -5.49 28.59
N GLU A 285 -10.52 -6.10 29.67
CA GLU A 285 -10.59 -5.56 31.03
C GLU A 285 -9.79 -4.27 31.15
N GLU A 286 -8.53 -4.26 30.65
CA GLU A 286 -7.66 -3.09 30.69
C GLU A 286 -8.24 -1.86 29.95
N ILE A 287 -8.94 -2.07 28.82
CA ILE A 287 -9.53 -0.97 28.03
C ILE A 287 -11.00 -0.67 28.40
N GLY A 288 -11.61 -1.47 29.26
CA GLY A 288 -13.01 -1.33 29.68
C GLY A 288 -14.01 -1.54 28.53
N LEU A 289 -13.83 -2.65 27.77
CA LEU A 289 -14.72 -3.04 26.66
C LEU A 289 -15.11 -4.54 26.78
N SER A 290 -16.19 -4.92 26.08
CA SER A 290 -16.53 -6.33 25.92
C SER A 290 -15.49 -7.05 25.04
N ARG A 291 -15.33 -8.37 25.20
CA ARG A 291 -14.46 -9.18 24.35
C ARG A 291 -14.84 -9.07 22.87
N ALA A 292 -16.12 -9.05 22.55
CA ALA A 292 -16.61 -8.92 21.18
C ALA A 292 -16.24 -7.56 20.58
N THR A 293 -16.42 -6.48 21.33
CA THR A 293 -16.03 -5.12 20.90
C THR A 293 -14.53 -5.02 20.72
N THR A 294 -13.75 -5.59 21.64
CA THR A 294 -12.27 -5.61 21.54
C THR A 294 -11.82 -6.33 20.27
N MET A 295 -12.40 -7.49 19.95
CA MET A 295 -12.10 -8.21 18.72
C MET A 295 -12.47 -7.43 17.47
N ASN A 296 -13.60 -6.72 17.46
CA ASN A 296 -13.97 -5.83 16.35
C ASN A 296 -12.97 -4.68 16.18
N TYR A 297 -12.51 -4.08 17.29
CA TYR A 297 -11.51 -3.01 17.22
C TYR A 297 -10.15 -3.52 16.73
N ILE A 298 -9.73 -4.71 17.14
CA ILE A 298 -8.54 -5.37 16.59
C ILE A 298 -8.69 -5.58 15.08
N LYS A 299 -9.87 -6.03 14.62
CA LYS A 299 -10.16 -6.15 13.19
C LYS A 299 -10.06 -4.80 12.46
N TYR A 300 -10.60 -3.73 13.03
CA TYR A 300 -10.52 -2.39 12.42
C TYR A 300 -9.08 -1.87 12.34
N LEU A 301 -8.26 -2.10 13.37
CA LEU A 301 -6.83 -1.78 13.34
C LEU A 301 -6.08 -2.58 12.25
N LYS A 302 -6.44 -3.84 12.06
CA LYS A 302 -5.90 -4.67 10.96
C LYS A 302 -6.36 -4.16 9.59
N ASP A 303 -7.65 -3.87 9.44
CA ASP A 303 -8.21 -3.38 8.17
C ASP A 303 -7.63 -2.01 7.80
N SER A 304 -7.30 -1.16 8.78
CA SER A 304 -6.63 0.14 8.57
C SER A 304 -5.11 0.05 8.32
N ARG A 305 -4.53 -1.14 8.32
CA ARG A 305 -3.10 -1.36 8.13
C ARG A 305 -2.22 -0.79 9.27
N LEU A 306 -2.68 -0.86 10.51
CA LEU A 306 -1.87 -0.56 11.70
C LEU A 306 -1.25 -1.82 12.30
N ILE A 307 -1.94 -2.94 12.18
CA ILE A 307 -1.48 -4.25 12.65
C ILE A 307 -1.71 -5.34 11.59
N ASN A 308 -1.06 -6.47 11.76
CA ASN A 308 -1.28 -7.71 11.05
C ASN A 308 -1.70 -8.81 12.04
N LEU A 309 -2.54 -9.73 11.59
CA LEU A 309 -3.04 -10.83 12.40
C LEU A 309 -2.66 -12.17 11.77
N LEU A 310 -1.91 -12.98 12.48
CA LEU A 310 -1.54 -14.32 12.07
C LEU A 310 -2.54 -15.34 12.62
N TYR A 311 -3.11 -16.15 11.76
CA TYR A 311 -4.05 -17.22 12.10
C TYR A 311 -3.48 -18.59 11.75
N MET A 312 -3.93 -19.62 12.44
CA MET A 312 -3.76 -20.99 11.96
C MET A 312 -4.43 -21.19 10.61
N GLU A 313 -3.99 -22.17 9.84
CA GLU A 313 -4.64 -22.54 8.58
C GLU A 313 -6.15 -22.76 8.78
N ASN A 314 -6.94 -22.28 7.80
CA ASN A 314 -8.41 -22.35 7.82
C ASN A 314 -9.11 -21.62 9.00
N LYS A 315 -8.37 -20.79 9.74
CA LYS A 315 -8.93 -19.88 10.76
C LYS A 315 -8.82 -18.44 10.29
N ASN A 316 -9.83 -17.64 10.64
CA ASN A 316 -9.88 -16.19 10.36
C ASN A 316 -10.81 -15.51 11.37
N PHE A 317 -10.97 -14.18 11.25
CA PHE A 317 -11.98 -13.46 12.02
C PHE A 317 -13.39 -14.10 11.82
N PRO A 318 -14.23 -14.25 12.88
CA PRO A 318 -14.10 -13.69 14.23
C PRO A 318 -13.29 -14.53 15.23
N MET A 319 -12.60 -15.57 14.80
CA MET A 319 -11.76 -16.38 15.70
C MET A 319 -10.56 -15.54 16.21
N LYS A 320 -10.05 -15.92 17.38
CA LYS A 320 -8.85 -15.32 17.96
C LYS A 320 -7.63 -15.63 17.09
N PRO A 321 -6.83 -14.60 16.69
CA PRO A 321 -5.56 -14.85 16.01
C PRO A 321 -4.54 -15.51 16.92
N THR A 322 -3.62 -16.26 16.34
CA THR A 322 -2.52 -16.89 17.05
C THR A 322 -1.50 -15.87 17.54
N ARG A 323 -1.15 -14.90 16.67
CA ARG A 323 -0.24 -13.80 17.01
C ARG A 323 -0.70 -12.49 16.34
N VAL A 324 -0.29 -11.37 16.92
CA VAL A 324 -0.40 -10.05 16.33
C VAL A 324 1.00 -9.50 16.04
N TYR A 325 1.13 -8.83 14.91
CA TYR A 325 2.31 -8.07 14.50
C TYR A 325 1.90 -6.62 14.26
N MET A 326 2.82 -5.67 14.43
CA MET A 326 2.61 -4.36 13.84
C MET A 326 2.61 -4.48 12.32
N HIS A 327 1.97 -3.52 11.63
CA HIS A 327 1.81 -3.63 10.17
C HIS A 327 3.14 -3.74 9.43
N ASN A 328 4.16 -3.02 9.90
CA ASN A 328 5.54 -3.08 9.42
C ASN A 328 6.50 -2.65 10.53
N THR A 329 7.79 -2.77 10.29
CA THR A 329 8.83 -2.47 11.27
C THR A 329 8.90 -0.98 11.64
N ASN A 330 8.57 -0.08 10.70
CA ASN A 330 8.56 1.36 10.97
C ASN A 330 7.47 1.71 12.00
N VAL A 331 6.27 1.12 11.88
CA VAL A 331 5.20 1.28 12.89
C VAL A 331 5.58 0.61 14.21
N ALA A 332 6.25 -0.55 14.19
CA ALA A 332 6.70 -1.21 15.42
C ALA A 332 7.65 -0.33 16.23
N LYS A 333 8.52 0.43 15.56
CA LYS A 333 9.49 1.34 16.20
C LYS A 333 8.89 2.65 16.72
N MET A 334 7.60 2.92 16.46
CA MET A 334 6.92 4.11 17.00
C MET A 334 6.58 4.00 18.50
N ILE A 335 6.84 2.87 19.14
CA ILE A 335 6.71 2.72 20.59
C ILE A 335 7.99 3.24 21.28
N PHE A 336 7.85 4.27 22.10
CA PHE A 336 8.99 4.89 22.79
C PHE A 336 9.20 4.39 24.24
N THR A 337 8.31 3.49 24.70
CA THR A 337 8.34 2.96 26.08
C THR A 337 9.19 1.69 26.23
N ARG A 338 9.59 1.07 25.12
CA ARG A 338 10.52 -0.07 25.09
C ARG A 338 11.37 -0.05 23.81
N GLU A 339 12.52 -0.68 23.86
CA GLU A 339 13.26 -1.03 22.67
C GLU A 339 12.67 -2.30 22.07
N VAL A 340 12.40 -2.28 20.76
CA VAL A 340 11.91 -3.46 20.02
C VAL A 340 13.09 -4.37 19.73
N SER A 341 12.99 -5.65 20.11
CA SER A 341 14.07 -6.59 19.88
C SER A 341 14.36 -6.80 18.39
N PRO A 342 15.60 -7.09 18.01
CA PRO A 342 15.93 -7.41 16.61
C PRO A 342 15.07 -8.57 16.08
N GLU A 343 14.86 -9.61 16.86
CA GLU A 343 14.04 -10.78 16.49
C GLU A 343 12.61 -10.38 16.16
N ASP A 344 11.99 -9.52 17.00
CA ASP A 344 10.63 -9.01 16.77
C ASP A 344 10.53 -8.23 15.45
N LEU A 345 11.58 -7.43 15.13
CA LEU A 345 11.64 -6.68 13.87
C LEU A 345 11.80 -7.63 12.67
N TYR A 346 12.62 -8.66 12.78
CA TYR A 346 12.85 -9.62 11.70
C TYR A 346 11.61 -10.47 11.41
N GLU A 347 10.90 -10.93 12.45
CA GLU A 347 9.61 -11.62 12.29
C GLU A 347 8.57 -10.70 11.64
N THR A 348 8.46 -9.45 12.12
CA THR A 348 7.55 -8.44 11.56
C THR A 348 7.87 -8.16 10.10
N ASN A 349 9.17 -8.03 9.75
CA ASN A 349 9.58 -7.80 8.36
C ASN A 349 9.29 -9.01 7.47
N PHE A 350 9.56 -10.23 7.93
CA PHE A 350 9.22 -11.45 7.21
C PHE A 350 7.73 -11.49 6.88
N TYR A 351 6.87 -11.29 7.90
CA TYR A 351 5.42 -11.29 7.69
C TYR A 351 5.00 -10.20 6.70
N THR A 352 5.51 -8.98 6.85
CA THR A 352 5.18 -7.84 5.98
C THR A 352 5.61 -8.06 4.53
N ALA A 353 6.80 -8.62 4.30
CA ALA A 353 7.32 -8.87 2.97
C ALA A 353 6.46 -9.88 2.19
N ILE A 354 6.03 -10.94 2.85
CA ILE A 354 5.35 -12.07 2.20
C ILE A 354 3.82 -11.90 2.15
N HIS A 355 3.20 -11.43 3.23
CA HIS A 355 1.73 -11.41 3.40
C HIS A 355 0.95 -10.65 2.31
N GLY A 356 1.57 -9.75 1.60
CA GLY A 356 0.89 -8.99 0.54
C GLY A 356 0.65 -9.76 -0.75
N SER A 357 1.44 -10.79 -1.01
CA SER A 357 1.40 -11.59 -2.24
C SER A 357 1.07 -13.06 -1.97
N HIS A 358 1.30 -13.54 -0.73
CA HIS A 358 1.16 -14.93 -0.32
C HIS A 358 0.34 -15.05 0.97
N LYS A 359 -0.30 -16.19 1.15
CA LYS A 359 -1.03 -16.51 2.37
C LYS A 359 -0.04 -16.97 3.44
N VAL A 360 0.05 -16.25 4.56
CA VAL A 360 0.90 -16.58 5.69
C VAL A 360 0.03 -17.03 6.86
N ASN A 361 0.30 -18.21 7.39
CA ASN A 361 -0.41 -18.78 8.54
C ASN A 361 0.58 -19.22 9.63
N ALA A 362 0.08 -19.32 10.86
CA ALA A 362 0.72 -20.06 11.92
C ALA A 362 0.58 -21.56 11.68
N THR A 363 1.46 -22.35 12.26
CA THR A 363 1.45 -23.80 12.16
C THR A 363 1.60 -24.45 13.55
N ASP A 364 1.07 -25.63 13.73
CA ASP A 364 1.29 -26.51 14.89
C ASP A 364 2.58 -27.33 14.78
N ARG A 365 3.22 -27.31 13.60
CA ARG A 365 4.53 -27.92 13.39
C ARG A 365 5.63 -27.06 14.02
N SER A 366 6.80 -27.60 14.19
CA SER A 366 7.95 -26.91 14.79
C SER A 366 8.56 -25.82 13.87
N ALA A 367 7.73 -25.04 13.15
CA ALA A 367 8.09 -23.90 12.33
C ALA A 367 7.37 -22.63 12.82
N MET A 368 7.89 -21.46 12.49
CA MET A 368 7.25 -20.18 12.86
C MET A 368 6.07 -19.87 11.95
N PHE A 369 6.20 -20.11 10.65
CA PHE A 369 5.23 -19.77 9.63
C PHE A 369 5.03 -20.90 8.63
N VAL A 370 3.83 -20.98 8.06
CA VAL A 370 3.57 -21.70 6.81
C VAL A 370 3.06 -20.73 5.77
N VAL A 371 3.68 -20.75 4.59
CA VAL A 371 3.35 -19.90 3.45
C VAL A 371 2.68 -20.74 2.38
N ASP A 372 1.51 -20.31 1.90
CA ASP A 372 0.66 -20.98 0.91
C ASP A 372 0.32 -22.44 1.23
N GLY A 373 0.34 -22.81 2.53
CA GLY A 373 0.12 -24.19 3.00
C GLY A 373 1.25 -25.16 2.60
N LYS A 374 2.31 -24.69 1.97
CA LYS A 374 3.36 -25.50 1.33
C LYS A 374 4.74 -25.30 1.97
N TYR A 375 5.15 -24.06 2.21
CA TYR A 375 6.49 -23.73 2.64
C TYR A 375 6.53 -23.38 4.12
N TYR A 376 7.29 -24.15 4.91
CA TYR A 376 7.46 -23.96 6.35
C TYR A 376 8.73 -23.15 6.61
N PHE A 377 8.61 -21.97 7.23
CA PHE A 377 9.70 -21.06 7.46
C PHE A 377 10.00 -20.85 8.94
N ASP A 378 11.30 -20.70 9.24
CA ASP A 378 11.80 -20.09 10.46
C ASP A 378 12.43 -18.74 10.14
N VAL A 379 12.51 -17.84 11.14
CA VAL A 379 13.20 -16.55 11.04
C VAL A 379 14.26 -16.51 12.13
N ARG A 380 15.48 -16.06 11.78
CA ARG A 380 16.61 -15.97 12.70
C ARG A 380 17.46 -14.74 12.43
N GLU A 381 18.12 -14.25 13.47
CA GLU A 381 19.10 -13.18 13.33
C GLU A 381 20.36 -13.68 12.59
N LYS A 382 20.97 -14.74 13.13
CA LYS A 382 22.28 -15.26 12.65
C LYS A 382 22.18 -16.58 11.93
N ALA A 383 23.07 -16.75 10.97
CA ALA A 383 23.20 -17.99 10.24
C ALA A 383 23.69 -19.15 11.14
N SER A 384 23.11 -20.33 10.91
CA SER A 384 23.59 -21.56 11.55
C SER A 384 24.83 -22.09 10.81
N VAL A 385 25.78 -22.66 11.56
CA VAL A 385 26.93 -23.37 10.99
C VAL A 385 26.50 -24.62 10.22
N ARG A 386 25.50 -25.33 10.76
CA ARG A 386 24.87 -26.47 10.09
C ARG A 386 23.70 -25.99 9.26
N ASP A 387 23.44 -26.65 8.14
CA ASP A 387 22.26 -26.36 7.34
C ASP A 387 20.98 -26.59 8.16
N THR A 388 19.93 -25.86 7.82
CA THR A 388 18.63 -25.94 8.48
C THR A 388 17.76 -27.00 7.77
N ILE A 389 16.87 -27.66 8.54
CA ILE A 389 16.00 -28.71 7.99
C ILE A 389 14.97 -28.14 7.01
N ARG A 390 14.67 -26.83 7.11
CA ARG A 390 13.67 -26.12 6.31
C ARG A 390 14.15 -24.73 5.92
N PRO A 391 13.51 -24.09 4.94
CA PRO A 391 13.78 -22.68 4.61
C PRO A 391 13.80 -21.81 5.87
N THR A 392 14.91 -21.11 6.07
CA THR A 392 15.11 -20.23 7.23
C THR A 392 15.55 -18.87 6.72
N ALA A 393 14.72 -17.84 7.00
CA ALA A 393 15.07 -16.45 6.69
C ALA A 393 16.06 -15.93 7.75
N VAL A 394 17.25 -15.49 7.30
CA VAL A 394 18.34 -15.08 8.19
C VAL A 394 18.68 -13.62 7.96
N ALA A 395 18.58 -12.80 9.03
CA ALA A 395 18.72 -11.36 8.93
C ALA A 395 20.14 -10.89 8.63
N GLU A 396 21.15 -11.47 9.30
CA GLU A 396 22.57 -11.11 9.13
C GLU A 396 23.28 -11.97 8.05
N LEU A 397 22.53 -12.52 7.11
CA LEU A 397 23.09 -13.31 6.01
C LEU A 397 23.12 -12.48 4.73
N GLU A 398 24.30 -12.28 4.16
CA GLU A 398 24.45 -11.51 2.91
C GLU A 398 24.13 -12.35 1.68
N THR A 399 24.69 -13.55 1.61
CA THR A 399 24.43 -14.50 0.50
C THR A 399 23.85 -15.80 1.02
N GLY A 400 22.83 -16.32 0.33
CA GLY A 400 22.15 -17.55 0.73
C GLY A 400 23.02 -18.82 0.59
N ARG A 401 22.76 -19.80 1.46
CA ARG A 401 23.42 -21.11 1.45
C ARG A 401 22.54 -22.22 2.03
N GLY A 402 22.53 -23.39 1.41
CA GLY A 402 21.68 -24.51 1.83
C GLY A 402 20.23 -24.09 1.90
N ASN A 403 19.58 -24.26 3.05
CA ASN A 403 18.21 -23.77 3.30
C ASN A 403 18.16 -22.38 3.99
N GLN A 404 19.30 -21.71 4.13
CA GLN A 404 19.37 -20.38 4.77
C GLN A 404 19.29 -19.28 3.70
N ILE A 405 18.18 -18.55 3.74
CA ILE A 405 17.79 -17.50 2.79
C ILE A 405 18.04 -16.14 3.44
N PRO A 406 18.73 -15.19 2.80
CA PRO A 406 18.83 -13.83 3.34
C PRO A 406 17.45 -13.21 3.54
N LEU A 407 17.17 -12.72 4.75
CA LEU A 407 15.86 -12.10 5.06
C LEU A 407 15.56 -10.92 4.14
N TRP A 408 16.59 -10.11 3.82
CA TRP A 408 16.45 -8.96 2.92
C TRP A 408 15.96 -9.37 1.52
N LEU A 409 16.29 -10.59 1.05
CA LEU A 409 15.91 -11.06 -0.28
C LEU A 409 14.41 -11.27 -0.42
N LEU A 410 13.69 -11.57 0.67
CA LEU A 410 12.23 -11.64 0.66
C LEU A 410 11.57 -10.29 0.36
N GLY A 411 12.29 -9.18 0.54
CA GLY A 411 11.86 -7.86 0.10
C GLY A 411 11.95 -7.63 -1.42
N PHE A 412 12.26 -8.67 -2.21
CA PHE A 412 12.27 -8.67 -3.67
C PHE A 412 11.05 -9.34 -4.29
N LEU A 413 10.08 -9.76 -3.48
CA LEU A 413 8.82 -10.34 -3.96
C LEU A 413 7.91 -9.33 -4.71
N TYR A 414 8.14 -8.02 -4.53
CA TYR A 414 7.40 -6.95 -5.24
C TYR A 414 8.23 -5.69 -5.42
#